data_20d5f06785aa963d4220a0285c536b20
#
_entry.id   20d5f06785aa963d4220a0285c536b20
#
_cell.length_a   1.000
_cell.length_b   1.000
_cell.length_c   1.000
_cell.angle_alpha   90.00
_cell.angle_beta   90.00
_cell.angle_gamma   90.00
#
_symmetry.space_group_name_H-M   'P 1'
#
loop_
_entity.id
_entity.type
_entity.pdbx_description
1 polymer ?
#
loop_
_entity_poly.entity_id
_entity_poly.type
_entity_poly.pdbx_seq_one_letter_code
_entity_poly.pdbx_strand_id
1 'polypeptide(L)'
;IENAGATNLPLQIAAIASIIFGIYSFTLPPSPPQGRGEPISIVKVLGLDAIQLFRNPSYAVFALCSFLICIPLAFYYARTYEFVSQMSFDEDTAGVMALGQVSEIFFMALVPFFLARLGVKWMLLVGMLAWAARYALFGLMPSSSAMLVLGIVLHGICYDFFFVTGQL
;
A
#
# COMPACT_ATOMS: atom_id res chain seq x y z
N ILE A 1 23.18 10.68 -23.85
CA ILE A 1 21.79 10.91 -24.36
C ILE A 1 21.37 9.68 -25.23
N GLU A 2 21.71 8.46 -24.85
CA GLU A 2 21.56 7.32 -25.78
C GLU A 2 20.67 6.18 -25.26
N ASN A 3 19.69 6.42 -24.40
CA ASN A 3 18.74 5.37 -23.96
C ASN A 3 17.31 5.88 -23.74
N ALA A 4 16.86 6.83 -24.52
CA ALA A 4 15.47 7.30 -24.43
C ALA A 4 14.43 6.32 -25.03
N GLY A 5 14.86 5.24 -25.71
CA GLY A 5 13.95 4.33 -26.39
C GLY A 5 13.26 3.29 -25.51
N ALA A 6 13.80 2.98 -24.32
CA ALA A 6 13.27 1.92 -23.47
C ALA A 6 12.21 2.39 -22.46
N THR A 7 12.07 3.69 -22.27
CA THR A 7 11.30 4.26 -21.15
C THR A 7 9.79 4.38 -21.37
N ASN A 8 9.31 4.32 -22.62
CA ASN A 8 7.90 4.58 -22.92
C ASN A 8 7.00 3.35 -22.84
N LEU A 9 7.55 2.14 -22.97
CA LEU A 9 6.76 0.92 -22.99
C LEU A 9 5.94 0.68 -21.72
N PRO A 10 6.49 0.82 -20.50
CA PRO A 10 5.69 0.68 -19.27
C PRO A 10 4.53 1.66 -19.19
N LEU A 11 4.75 2.92 -19.63
CA LEU A 11 3.71 3.94 -19.65
C LEU A 11 2.60 3.62 -20.68
N GLN A 12 2.98 3.09 -21.84
CA GLN A 12 2.02 2.65 -22.86
C GLN A 12 1.17 1.47 -22.36
N ILE A 13 1.80 0.47 -21.72
CA ILE A 13 1.09 -0.67 -21.11
C ILE A 13 0.13 -0.18 -20.04
N ALA A 14 0.56 0.72 -19.16
CA ALA A 14 -0.28 1.29 -18.12
C ALA A 14 -1.46 2.08 -18.72
N ALA A 15 -1.24 2.85 -19.78
CA ALA A 15 -2.30 3.58 -20.46
C ALA A 15 -3.34 2.65 -21.10
N ILE A 16 -2.90 1.60 -21.80
CA ILE A 16 -3.80 0.60 -22.40
C ILE A 16 -4.60 -0.12 -21.31
N ALA A 17 -3.94 -0.58 -20.25
CA ALA A 17 -4.61 -1.21 -19.11
C ALA A 17 -5.66 -0.29 -18.47
N SER A 18 -5.34 0.99 -18.30
CA SER A 18 -6.26 1.98 -17.73
C SER A 18 -7.48 2.22 -18.63
N ILE A 19 -7.31 2.24 -19.95
CA ILE A 19 -8.43 2.37 -20.91
C ILE A 19 -9.33 1.15 -20.83
N ILE A 20 -8.75 -0.06 -20.83
CA ILE A 20 -9.50 -1.32 -20.70
C ILE A 20 -10.30 -1.32 -19.38
N PHE A 21 -9.67 -0.93 -18.28
CA PHE A 21 -10.32 -0.84 -16.97
C PHE A 21 -11.43 0.21 -16.95
N GLY A 22 -11.22 1.35 -17.61
CA GLY A 22 -12.22 2.40 -17.77
C GLY A 22 -13.44 1.90 -18.54
N ILE A 23 -13.25 1.17 -19.64
CA ILE A 23 -14.34 0.56 -20.38
C ILE A 23 -15.06 -0.50 -19.54
N TYR A 24 -14.31 -1.36 -18.85
CA TYR A 24 -14.87 -2.38 -17.97
C TYR A 24 -15.73 -1.78 -16.85
N SER A 25 -15.39 -0.58 -16.35
CA SER A 25 -16.15 0.07 -15.28
C SER A 25 -17.63 0.33 -15.64
N PHE A 26 -17.96 0.49 -16.94
CA PHE A 26 -19.36 0.63 -17.39
C PHE A 26 -20.17 -0.66 -17.27
N THR A 27 -19.53 -1.82 -17.11
CA THR A 27 -20.20 -3.11 -16.90
C THR A 27 -20.51 -3.40 -15.44
N LEU A 28 -19.96 -2.59 -14.52
CA LEU A 28 -20.17 -2.78 -13.09
C LEU A 28 -21.61 -2.43 -12.69
N PRO A 29 -22.17 -3.12 -11.69
CA PRO A 29 -23.51 -2.81 -11.21
C PRO A 29 -23.57 -1.39 -10.64
N PRO A 30 -24.69 -0.67 -10.84
CA PRO A 30 -24.84 0.68 -10.35
C PRO A 30 -24.77 0.73 -8.82
N SER A 31 -23.89 1.58 -8.31
CA SER A 31 -23.76 1.86 -6.86
C SER A 31 -24.31 3.27 -6.59
N PRO A 32 -25.60 3.43 -6.29
CA PRO A 32 -26.15 4.75 -6.02
C PRO A 32 -25.54 5.36 -4.75
N PRO A 33 -25.24 6.68 -4.75
CA PRO A 33 -24.69 7.34 -3.58
C PRO A 33 -25.71 7.29 -2.42
N GLN A 34 -25.26 6.91 -1.23
CA GLN A 34 -26.10 6.76 -0.03
C GLN A 34 -26.75 8.07 0.44
N GLY A 35 -26.15 9.22 0.12
CA GLY A 35 -26.66 10.56 0.49
C GLY A 35 -27.49 11.26 -0.60
N ARG A 36 -28.04 10.54 -1.58
CA ARG A 36 -28.78 11.15 -2.68
C ARG A 36 -30.07 11.82 -2.17
N GLY A 37 -30.13 13.16 -2.29
CA GLY A 37 -31.29 13.95 -1.83
C GLY A 37 -31.16 14.54 -0.42
N GLU A 38 -30.11 14.23 0.31
CA GLU A 38 -29.83 14.93 1.58
C GLU A 38 -29.22 16.33 1.32
N PRO A 39 -29.57 17.32 2.16
CA PRO A 39 -28.94 18.63 2.08
C PRO A 39 -27.44 18.52 2.34
N ILE A 40 -26.64 19.20 1.53
CA ILE A 40 -25.19 19.22 1.68
C ILE A 40 -24.85 19.94 2.99
N SER A 41 -24.33 19.20 3.96
CA SER A 41 -23.83 19.74 5.23
C SER A 41 -22.31 19.92 5.13
N ILE A 42 -21.84 21.15 5.33
CA ILE A 42 -20.39 21.47 5.35
C ILE A 42 -19.69 20.62 6.43
N VAL A 43 -20.32 20.39 7.56
CA VAL A 43 -19.79 19.56 8.65
C VAL A 43 -19.55 18.11 8.18
N LYS A 44 -20.53 17.51 7.47
CA LYS A 44 -20.39 16.17 6.90
C LYS A 44 -19.33 16.11 5.79
N VAL A 45 -19.30 17.12 4.90
CA VAL A 45 -18.34 17.19 3.80
C VAL A 45 -16.89 17.33 4.30
N LEU A 46 -16.67 18.12 5.34
CA LEU A 46 -15.36 18.29 5.98
C LEU A 46 -15.01 17.14 6.94
N GLY A 47 -15.92 16.20 7.16
CA GLY A 47 -15.69 15.08 8.08
C GLY A 47 -15.54 15.51 9.54
N LEU A 48 -16.06 16.69 9.92
CA LEU A 48 -15.93 17.21 11.29
C LEU A 48 -16.65 16.31 12.31
N ASP A 49 -17.66 15.56 11.89
CA ASP A 49 -18.31 14.55 12.72
C ASP A 49 -17.35 13.44 13.17
N ALA A 50 -16.33 13.14 12.33
CA ALA A 50 -15.31 12.15 12.65
C ALA A 50 -14.42 12.57 13.84
N ILE A 51 -14.36 13.87 14.16
CA ILE A 51 -13.60 14.36 15.32
C ILE A 51 -14.15 13.76 16.62
N GLN A 52 -15.46 13.48 16.70
CA GLN A 52 -16.06 12.85 17.86
C GLN A 52 -15.57 11.43 18.09
N LEU A 53 -15.12 10.71 17.03
CA LEU A 53 -14.55 9.36 17.14
C LEU A 53 -13.24 9.35 17.95
N PHE A 54 -12.50 10.46 17.97
CA PHE A 54 -11.28 10.59 18.78
C PHE A 54 -11.53 10.55 20.29
N ARG A 55 -12.78 10.66 20.73
CA ARG A 55 -13.14 10.41 22.14
C ARG A 55 -13.00 8.94 22.52
N ASN A 56 -13.05 8.03 21.54
CA ASN A 56 -12.76 6.63 21.75
C ASN A 56 -11.24 6.42 21.70
N PRO A 57 -10.58 6.00 22.80
CA PRO A 57 -9.14 5.84 22.85
C PRO A 57 -8.60 4.82 21.83
N SER A 58 -9.36 3.77 21.53
CA SER A 58 -8.97 2.78 20.52
C SER A 58 -8.91 3.39 19.13
N TYR A 59 -9.89 4.24 18.79
CA TYR A 59 -9.89 4.96 17.53
C TYR A 59 -8.77 6.00 17.46
N ALA A 60 -8.53 6.74 18.53
CA ALA A 60 -7.48 7.73 18.61
C ALA A 60 -6.09 7.10 18.41
N VAL A 61 -5.82 5.95 19.05
CA VAL A 61 -4.58 5.18 18.85
C VAL A 61 -4.48 4.67 17.42
N PHE A 62 -5.53 4.11 16.85
CA PHE A 62 -5.55 3.66 15.46
C PHE A 62 -5.25 4.81 14.49
N ALA A 63 -5.92 5.95 14.64
CA ALA A 63 -5.70 7.12 13.79
C ALA A 63 -4.27 7.67 13.91
N LEU A 64 -3.71 7.72 15.12
CA LEU A 64 -2.31 8.12 15.35
C LEU A 64 -1.34 7.15 14.68
N CYS A 65 -1.52 5.84 14.86
CA CYS A 65 -0.70 4.82 14.22
C CYS A 65 -0.79 4.91 12.69
N SER A 66 -2.01 5.12 12.16
CA SER A 66 -2.22 5.29 10.72
C SER A 66 -1.53 6.53 10.16
N PHE A 67 -1.51 7.62 10.92
CA PHE A 67 -0.76 8.83 10.56
C PHE A 67 0.75 8.58 10.58
N LEU A 68 1.26 7.96 11.64
CA LEU A 68 2.69 7.72 11.80
C LEU A 68 3.24 6.74 10.76
N ILE A 69 2.47 5.71 10.35
CA ILE A 69 2.93 4.73 9.37
C ILE A 69 2.98 5.31 7.94
N CYS A 70 2.31 6.42 7.69
CA CYS A 70 2.45 7.14 6.41
C CYS A 70 3.87 7.70 6.22
N ILE A 71 4.63 7.94 7.30
CA ILE A 71 6.02 8.41 7.22
C ILE A 71 6.93 7.34 6.58
N PRO A 72 7.01 6.10 7.10
CA PRO A 72 7.78 5.05 6.45
C PRO A 72 7.22 4.69 5.06
N LEU A 73 5.91 4.75 4.85
CA LEU A 73 5.32 4.55 3.53
C LEU A 73 5.84 5.56 2.51
N ALA A 74 5.81 6.84 2.84
CA ALA A 74 6.32 7.92 1.98
C ALA A 74 7.83 7.75 1.72
N PHE A 75 8.59 7.39 2.75
CA PHE A 75 10.01 7.13 2.61
C PHE A 75 10.30 5.94 1.69
N TYR A 76 9.51 4.87 1.79
CA TYR A 76 9.63 3.73 0.89
C TYR A 76 9.49 4.12 -0.58
N TYR A 77 8.41 4.80 -0.93
CA TYR A 77 8.19 5.22 -2.32
C TYR A 77 9.21 6.25 -2.82
N ALA A 78 9.73 7.10 -1.95
CA ALA A 78 10.66 8.14 -2.33
C ALA A 78 12.11 7.65 -2.49
N ARG A 79 12.53 6.63 -1.74
CA ARG A 79 13.95 6.29 -1.58
C ARG A 79 14.33 4.84 -1.86
N THR A 80 13.39 3.89 -1.80
CA THR A 80 13.75 2.47 -1.87
C THR A 80 14.30 2.08 -3.25
N TYR A 81 13.78 2.67 -4.32
CA TYR A 81 14.30 2.38 -5.66
C TYR A 81 15.79 2.75 -5.77
N GLU A 82 16.13 3.97 -5.39
CA GLU A 82 17.52 4.46 -5.41
C GLU A 82 18.42 3.63 -4.48
N PHE A 83 17.93 3.30 -3.29
CA PHE A 83 18.66 2.46 -2.33
C PHE A 83 18.95 1.06 -2.89
N VAL A 84 17.97 0.40 -3.49
CA VAL A 84 18.11 -0.95 -4.05
C VAL A 84 19.04 -0.95 -5.25
N SER A 85 18.99 0.07 -6.14
CA SER A 85 19.87 0.18 -7.29
C SER A 85 21.34 0.33 -6.88
N GLN A 86 21.61 1.13 -5.84
CA GLN A 86 22.97 1.35 -5.33
C GLN A 86 23.56 0.13 -4.61
N MET A 87 22.72 -0.75 -4.05
CA MET A 87 23.20 -1.85 -3.22
C MET A 87 23.53 -3.12 -4.00
N SER A 88 22.68 -3.58 -4.93
CA SER A 88 22.89 -4.91 -5.51
C SER A 88 22.21 -5.16 -6.86
N PHE A 89 21.34 -4.25 -7.36
CA PHE A 89 20.47 -4.55 -8.49
C PHE A 89 20.39 -3.42 -9.51
N ASP A 90 21.53 -2.83 -9.87
CA ASP A 90 21.58 -1.68 -10.77
C ASP A 90 20.90 -1.96 -12.13
N GLU A 91 21.11 -3.15 -12.70
CA GLU A 91 20.57 -3.51 -14.02
C GLU A 91 19.09 -3.94 -13.98
N ASP A 92 18.57 -4.47 -12.87
CA ASP A 92 17.20 -5.01 -12.75
C ASP A 92 16.44 -4.51 -11.51
N THR A 93 16.73 -3.30 -11.07
CA THR A 93 16.05 -2.71 -9.90
C THR A 93 14.53 -2.68 -10.07
N ALA A 94 14.04 -2.36 -11.27
CA ALA A 94 12.61 -2.28 -11.53
C ALA A 94 11.92 -3.66 -11.41
N GLY A 95 12.55 -4.73 -11.91
CA GLY A 95 12.04 -6.09 -11.78
C GLY A 95 12.01 -6.56 -10.34
N VAL A 96 13.06 -6.27 -9.58
CA VAL A 96 13.11 -6.60 -8.15
C VAL A 96 12.04 -5.83 -7.37
N MET A 97 11.84 -4.55 -7.64
CA MET A 97 10.79 -3.76 -7.00
C MET A 97 9.38 -4.27 -7.35
N ALA A 98 9.17 -4.81 -8.56
CA ALA A 98 7.89 -5.39 -8.96
C ALA A 98 7.51 -6.63 -8.13
N LEU A 99 8.46 -7.34 -7.52
CA LEU A 99 8.18 -8.43 -6.59
C LEU A 99 7.34 -7.97 -5.38
N GLY A 100 7.47 -6.71 -4.98
CA GLY A 100 6.61 -6.11 -3.96
C GLY A 100 5.15 -6.09 -4.38
N GLN A 101 4.85 -5.67 -5.61
CA GLN A 101 3.49 -5.66 -6.16
C GLN A 101 2.93 -7.08 -6.34
N VAL A 102 3.77 -8.02 -6.79
CA VAL A 102 3.36 -9.44 -6.89
C VAL A 102 2.98 -9.99 -5.52
N SER A 103 3.77 -9.68 -4.49
CA SER A 103 3.46 -10.11 -3.11
C SER A 103 2.16 -9.49 -2.59
N GLU A 104 1.89 -8.22 -2.94
CA GLU A 104 0.64 -7.53 -2.59
C GLU A 104 -0.57 -8.25 -3.19
N ILE A 105 -0.54 -8.60 -4.49
CA ILE A 105 -1.62 -9.38 -5.12
C ILE A 105 -1.88 -10.70 -4.37
N PHE A 106 -0.81 -11.38 -3.98
CA PHE A 106 -0.91 -12.65 -3.26
C PHE A 106 -1.52 -12.46 -1.86
N PHE A 107 -1.01 -11.52 -1.07
CA PHE A 107 -1.52 -11.29 0.28
C PHE A 107 -2.91 -10.66 0.29
N MET A 108 -3.25 -9.80 -0.69
CA MET A 108 -4.59 -9.28 -0.89
C MET A 108 -5.61 -10.41 -1.04
N ALA A 109 -5.31 -11.44 -1.84
CA ALA A 109 -6.18 -12.60 -2.00
C ALA A 109 -6.34 -13.40 -0.69
N LEU A 110 -5.37 -13.33 0.21
CA LEU A 110 -5.39 -14.02 1.50
C LEU A 110 -5.98 -13.18 2.66
N VAL A 111 -6.20 -11.87 2.46
CA VAL A 111 -6.79 -10.99 3.49
C VAL A 111 -8.06 -11.57 4.11
N PRO A 112 -9.07 -12.06 3.35
CA PRO A 112 -10.28 -12.60 3.95
C PRO A 112 -10.01 -13.80 4.87
N PHE A 113 -9.08 -14.67 4.51
CA PHE A 113 -8.69 -15.83 5.31
C PHE A 113 -8.04 -15.40 6.64
N PHE A 114 -7.07 -14.50 6.58
CA PHE A 114 -6.39 -14.02 7.77
C PHE A 114 -7.30 -13.17 8.65
N LEU A 115 -8.16 -12.35 8.04
CA LEU A 115 -9.14 -11.55 8.78
C LEU A 115 -10.10 -12.43 9.60
N ALA A 116 -10.59 -13.54 9.01
CA ALA A 116 -11.44 -14.49 9.71
C ALA A 116 -10.74 -15.21 10.87
N ARG A 117 -9.42 -15.39 10.79
CA ARG A 117 -8.63 -16.11 11.82
C ARG A 117 -8.04 -15.20 12.88
N LEU A 118 -7.48 -14.07 12.49
CA LEU A 118 -6.74 -13.16 13.36
C LEU A 118 -7.59 -11.99 13.85
N GLY A 119 -8.56 -11.56 13.04
CA GLY A 119 -9.31 -10.32 13.26
C GLY A 119 -8.47 -9.06 12.98
N VAL A 120 -9.14 -7.92 12.90
CA VAL A 120 -8.55 -6.62 12.52
C VAL A 120 -7.33 -6.26 13.38
N LYS A 121 -7.46 -6.37 14.70
CA LYS A 121 -6.40 -5.96 15.64
C LYS A 121 -5.06 -6.66 15.37
N TRP A 122 -5.08 -7.97 15.21
CA TRP A 122 -3.86 -8.74 15.02
C TRP A 122 -3.29 -8.56 13.61
N MET A 123 -4.15 -8.39 12.61
CA MET A 123 -3.68 -8.09 11.26
C MET A 123 -2.96 -6.74 11.20
N LEU A 124 -3.53 -5.68 11.82
CA LEU A 124 -2.86 -4.39 11.91
C LEU A 124 -1.51 -4.49 12.62
N LEU A 125 -1.44 -5.25 13.72
CA LEU A 125 -0.18 -5.46 14.46
C LEU A 125 0.86 -6.17 13.60
N VAL A 126 0.48 -7.25 12.91
CA VAL A 126 1.39 -7.99 12.00
C VAL A 126 1.86 -7.09 10.86
N GLY A 127 0.98 -6.29 10.26
CA GLY A 127 1.35 -5.31 9.23
C GLY A 127 2.39 -4.30 9.73
N MET A 128 2.20 -3.74 10.93
CA MET A 128 3.16 -2.82 11.53
C MET A 128 4.50 -3.49 11.86
N LEU A 129 4.48 -4.72 12.38
CA LEU A 129 5.71 -5.47 12.65
C LEU A 129 6.45 -5.83 11.36
N ALA A 130 5.72 -6.14 10.28
CA ALA A 130 6.31 -6.36 8.96
C ALA A 130 6.99 -5.10 8.42
N TRP A 131 6.43 -3.90 8.64
CA TRP A 131 7.10 -2.62 8.34
C TRP A 131 8.42 -2.48 9.11
N ALA A 132 8.41 -2.75 10.41
CA ALA A 132 9.61 -2.67 11.24
C ALA A 132 10.68 -3.69 10.78
N ALA A 133 10.27 -4.94 10.54
CA ALA A 133 11.16 -5.99 10.04
C ALA A 133 11.78 -5.63 8.69
N ARG A 134 11.00 -5.08 7.76
CA ARG A 134 11.46 -4.63 6.46
C ARG A 134 12.58 -3.59 6.56
N TYR A 135 12.37 -2.54 7.35
CA TYR A 135 13.40 -1.52 7.54
C TYR A 135 14.62 -2.04 8.33
N ALA A 136 14.41 -2.98 9.24
CA ALA A 136 15.52 -3.66 9.89
C ALA A 136 16.37 -4.45 8.89
N LEU A 137 15.74 -5.17 7.94
CA LEU A 137 16.45 -5.87 6.87
C LEU A 137 17.25 -4.91 5.99
N PHE A 138 16.65 -3.81 5.59
CA PHE A 138 17.33 -2.79 4.77
C PHE A 138 18.48 -2.10 5.51
N GLY A 139 18.33 -1.82 6.80
CA GLY A 139 19.33 -1.12 7.58
C GLY A 139 20.46 -1.99 8.12
N LEU A 140 20.16 -3.24 8.49
CA LEU A 140 21.13 -4.12 9.14
C LEU A 140 21.90 -5.01 8.14
N MET A 141 21.30 -5.32 6.99
CA MET A 141 21.86 -6.26 6.01
C MET A 141 21.80 -5.72 4.58
N PRO A 142 22.26 -4.48 4.32
CA PRO A 142 22.14 -3.86 3.00
C PRO A 142 22.95 -4.57 1.91
N SER A 143 24.03 -5.27 2.29
CA SER A 143 24.90 -5.99 1.33
C SER A 143 24.36 -7.37 0.94
N SER A 144 23.27 -7.84 1.54
CA SER A 144 22.67 -9.14 1.23
C SER A 144 21.51 -9.00 0.27
N SER A 145 21.70 -9.38 -0.99
CA SER A 145 20.64 -9.36 -2.01
C SER A 145 19.39 -10.15 -1.57
N ALA A 146 19.59 -11.29 -0.91
CA ALA A 146 18.47 -12.10 -0.41
C ALA A 146 17.63 -11.36 0.66
N MET A 147 18.29 -10.63 1.57
CA MET A 147 17.61 -9.85 2.61
C MET A 147 16.92 -8.61 2.04
N LEU A 148 17.52 -7.98 1.01
CA LEU A 148 16.87 -6.90 0.27
C LEU A 148 15.60 -7.38 -0.44
N VAL A 149 15.67 -8.50 -1.16
CA VAL A 149 14.51 -9.11 -1.82
C VAL A 149 13.43 -9.48 -0.81
N LEU A 150 13.82 -10.10 0.33
CA LEU A 150 12.87 -10.43 1.39
C LEU A 150 12.19 -9.15 1.93
N GLY A 151 12.95 -8.08 2.16
CA GLY A 151 12.39 -6.79 2.56
C GLY A 151 11.41 -6.19 1.55
N ILE A 152 11.66 -6.41 0.25
CA ILE A 152 10.73 -5.98 -0.82
C ILE A 152 9.48 -6.85 -0.81
N VAL A 153 9.61 -8.17 -0.73
CA VAL A 153 8.48 -9.11 -0.71
C VAL A 153 7.59 -8.93 0.53
N LEU A 154 8.12 -8.46 1.65
CA LEU A 154 7.31 -8.08 2.82
C LEU A 154 6.30 -6.95 2.52
N HIS A 155 6.38 -6.31 1.34
CA HIS A 155 5.47 -5.23 0.95
C HIS A 155 4.00 -5.62 1.03
N GLY A 156 3.65 -6.79 0.51
CA GLY A 156 2.26 -7.27 0.54
C GLY A 156 1.72 -7.37 1.97
N ILE A 157 2.47 -7.99 2.90
CA ILE A 157 2.04 -8.05 4.31
C ILE A 157 1.96 -6.66 4.92
N CYS A 158 2.97 -5.80 4.68
CA CYS A 158 3.01 -4.45 5.21
C CYS A 158 1.79 -3.64 4.78
N TYR A 159 1.45 -3.71 3.50
CA TYR A 159 0.42 -2.88 2.90
C TYR A 159 -0.98 -3.46 3.18
N ASP A 160 -1.21 -4.72 2.85
CA ASP A 160 -2.54 -5.33 2.92
C ASP A 160 -3.03 -5.52 4.36
N PHE A 161 -2.13 -5.94 5.24
CA PHE A 161 -2.53 -6.19 6.63
C PHE A 161 -2.70 -4.90 7.43
N PHE A 162 -2.12 -3.79 6.99
CA PHE A 162 -2.35 -2.52 7.67
C PHE A 162 -3.34 -1.63 6.91
N PHE A 163 -3.03 -1.25 5.66
CA PHE A 163 -3.85 -0.25 4.96
C PHE A 163 -5.17 -0.82 4.43
N VAL A 164 -5.17 -2.01 3.84
CA VAL A 164 -6.41 -2.63 3.35
C VAL A 164 -7.31 -3.04 4.52
N THR A 165 -6.74 -3.71 5.53
CA THR A 165 -7.50 -4.12 6.71
C THR A 165 -7.99 -2.93 7.53
N GLY A 166 -7.24 -1.83 7.57
CA GLY A 166 -7.63 -0.61 8.29
C GLY A 166 -8.81 0.16 7.68
N GLN A 167 -9.20 -0.19 6.45
CA GLN A 167 -10.37 0.40 5.77
C GLN A 167 -11.66 -0.41 5.95
N LEU A 168 -11.56 -1.60 6.53
CA LEU A 168 -12.69 -2.49 6.81
C LEU A 168 -13.33 -2.16 8.16
#